data_3876e673a410da4e6c58d2daf8222b3e
#
_entry.id   3876e673a410da4e6c58d2daf8222b3e
#
_cell.length_a   1.000
_cell.length_b   1.000
_cell.length_c   1.000
_cell.angle_alpha   90.00
_cell.angle_beta   90.00
_cell.angle_gamma   90.00
#
_symmetry.space_group_name_H-M   'P 1'
#
loop_
_entity.id
_entity.type
_entity.pdbx_description
1 polymer ?
#
loop_
_entity_poly.entity_id
_entity_poly.type
_entity_poly.pdbx_seq_one_letter_code
_entity_poly.pdbx_strand_id
1 'polypeptide(L)' 'MKVSEIRELTTPELHARLKDEKDKLLKFRLNHAVSSIERPSDITDARRSIARLRTILRERQLQE' A
#
# COMPACT_ATOMS: atom_id res chain seq x y z
N MET A 1 7.27 -3.21 -3.44
CA MET A 1 7.87 -2.75 -2.15
C MET A 1 8.24 -3.97 -1.33
N LYS A 2 9.50 -4.04 -0.90
CA LYS A 2 10.00 -5.17 -0.12
C LYS A 2 9.73 -4.95 1.37
N VAL A 3 9.48 -6.05 2.10
CA VAL A 3 9.25 -5.97 3.55
C VAL A 3 10.44 -5.34 4.28
N SER A 4 11.66 -5.65 3.85
CA SER A 4 12.86 -5.07 4.46
C SER A 4 12.89 -3.55 4.35
N GLU A 5 12.47 -2.99 3.22
CA GLU A 5 12.38 -1.54 3.03
C GLU A 5 11.33 -0.93 3.94
N ILE A 6 10.19 -1.60 4.09
CA ILE A 6 9.11 -1.15 4.97
C ILE A 6 9.56 -1.10 6.42
N ARG A 7 10.32 -2.10 6.87
CA ARG A 7 10.81 -2.19 8.24
C ARG A 7 11.80 -1.09 8.61
N GLU A 8 12.44 -0.48 7.62
CA GLU A 8 13.36 0.65 7.84
C GLU A 8 12.65 1.98 8.06
N LEU A 9 11.36 2.07 7.72
CA LEU A 9 10.59 3.30 7.85
C LEU A 9 10.15 3.54 9.30
N THR A 10 10.05 4.81 9.68
CA THR A 10 9.46 5.19 10.97
C THR A 10 7.95 4.96 10.93
N THR A 11 7.32 4.90 12.10
CA THR A 11 5.86 4.72 12.16
C THR A 11 5.08 5.83 11.45
N PRO A 12 5.41 7.13 11.64
CA PRO A 12 4.76 8.19 10.85
C PRO A 12 4.95 8.03 9.34
N GLU A 13 6.14 7.61 8.91
CA GLU A 13 6.41 7.36 7.49
C GLU A 13 5.58 6.20 6.96
N LEU A 14 5.37 5.15 7.76
CA LEU A 14 4.51 4.03 7.39
C LEU A 14 3.07 4.46 7.18
N HIS A 15 2.54 5.32 8.07
CA HIS A 15 1.18 5.84 7.93
C HIS A 15 1.04 6.70 6.68
N ALA A 16 2.02 7.56 6.40
CA ALA A 16 2.01 8.38 5.19
C ALA A 16 2.07 7.51 3.93
N ARG A 17 2.92 6.48 3.95
CA ARG A 17 3.06 5.57 2.81
C ARG A 17 1.77 4.76 2.58
N LEU A 18 1.12 4.34 3.66
CA LEU A 18 -0.15 3.63 3.58
C LEU A 18 -1.23 4.48 2.93
N LYS A 19 -1.31 5.74 3.30
CA LYS A 19 -2.26 6.68 2.70
C LYS A 19 -1.99 6.83 1.20
N ASP A 20 -0.72 7.01 0.81
CA ASP A 20 -0.34 7.15 -0.59
C ASP A 20 -0.73 5.90 -1.41
N GLU A 21 -0.49 4.71 -0.87
CA GLU A 21 -0.83 3.46 -1.55
C GLU A 21 -2.35 3.27 -1.68
N LYS A 22 -3.12 3.70 -0.67
CA LYS A 22 -4.59 3.69 -0.75
C LYS A 22 -5.09 4.65 -1.83
N ASP A 23 -4.50 5.82 -1.93
CA ASP A 23 -4.86 6.81 -2.96
C ASP A 23 -4.54 6.27 -4.35
N LYS A 24 -3.41 5.62 -4.53
CA LYS A 24 -3.05 4.95 -5.79
C LYS A 24 -4.06 3.87 -6.16
N LEU A 25 -4.44 3.05 -5.20
CA LEU A 25 -5.42 1.99 -5.44
C LEU A 25 -6.74 2.56 -5.90
N LEU A 26 -7.19 3.63 -5.27
CA LEU A 26 -8.43 4.31 -5.66
C LEU A 26 -8.34 4.82 -7.09
N LYS A 27 -7.24 5.47 -7.45
CA LYS A 27 -7.01 5.97 -8.81
C LYS A 27 -7.01 4.84 -9.84
N PHE A 28 -6.33 3.74 -9.55
CA PHE A 28 -6.28 2.60 -10.45
C PHE A 28 -7.67 2.00 -10.68
N ARG A 29 -8.46 1.88 -9.62
CA ARG A 29 -9.82 1.35 -9.72
C ARG A 29 -10.73 2.27 -10.54
N LEU A 30 -10.64 3.58 -10.31
CA LEU A 30 -11.43 4.57 -11.06
C LEU A 30 -11.05 4.56 -12.54
N ASN A 31 -9.75 4.55 -12.84
CA ASN A 31 -9.28 4.52 -14.22
C ASN A 31 -9.67 3.23 -14.91
N HIS A 32 -9.59 2.09 -14.23
CA HIS A 32 -9.97 0.80 -14.78
C HIS A 32 -11.47 0.71 -15.06
N ALA A 33 -12.30 1.35 -14.24
CA ALA A 33 -13.75 1.39 -14.44
C ALA A 33 -14.15 2.24 -15.65
N VAL A 34 -13.38 3.31 -15.93
CA VAL A 34 -13.67 4.22 -17.07
C VAL A 34 -13.01 3.74 -18.35
N SER A 35 -11.82 3.14 -18.25
CA SER A 35 -10.99 2.75 -19.38
C SER A 35 -10.22 1.49 -19.02
N SER A 36 -10.14 0.53 -19.92
CA SER A 36 -9.41 -0.72 -19.69
C SER A 36 -7.89 -0.57 -19.89
N ILE A 37 -7.36 0.65 -19.87
CA ILE A 37 -5.94 0.92 -20.12
C ILE A 37 -5.07 0.47 -18.94
N GLU A 38 -5.57 0.63 -17.70
CA GLU A 38 -4.82 0.24 -16.51
C GLU A 38 -4.66 -1.27 -16.43
N ARG A 39 -3.46 -1.73 -16.09
CA ARG A 39 -3.20 -3.16 -15.96
C ARG A 39 -3.82 -3.69 -14.65
N PRO A 40 -4.48 -4.84 -14.69
CA PRO A 40 -4.96 -5.48 -13.45
C PRO A 40 -3.84 -5.72 -12.43
N SER A 41 -2.60 -5.95 -12.91
CA SER A 41 -1.44 -6.15 -12.04
C SER A 41 -1.13 -4.92 -11.17
N ASP A 42 -1.40 -3.70 -11.67
CA ASP A 42 -1.17 -2.47 -10.88
C ASP A 42 -2.09 -2.43 -9.66
N ILE A 43 -3.33 -2.85 -9.82
CA ILE A 43 -4.30 -2.94 -8.72
C ILE A 43 -3.86 -3.99 -7.71
N THR A 44 -3.44 -5.16 -8.20
CA THR A 44 -2.96 -6.26 -7.35
C THR A 44 -1.72 -5.84 -6.56
N ASP A 45 -0.76 -5.19 -7.21
CA ASP A 45 0.47 -4.73 -6.57
C ASP A 45 0.19 -3.69 -5.49
N ALA A 46 -0.71 -2.75 -5.75
CA ALA A 46 -1.11 -1.75 -4.76
C ALA A 46 -1.77 -2.41 -3.54
N ARG A 47 -2.65 -3.39 -3.77
CA ARG A 47 -3.30 -4.13 -2.68
C ARG A 47 -2.29 -4.88 -1.83
N ARG A 48 -1.30 -5.51 -2.45
CA ARG A 48 -0.23 -6.22 -1.74
C ARG A 48 0.63 -5.27 -0.91
N SER A 49 0.97 -4.12 -1.46
CA SER A 49 1.72 -3.09 -0.72
C SER A 49 0.96 -2.62 0.51
N ILE A 50 -0.34 -2.38 0.36
CA ILE A 50 -1.21 -1.99 1.48
C ILE A 50 -1.21 -3.07 2.57
N ALA A 51 -1.35 -4.34 2.16
CA ALA A 51 -1.36 -5.46 3.10
C ALA A 51 -0.05 -5.55 3.88
N ARG A 52 1.09 -5.39 3.21
CA ARG A 52 2.41 -5.42 3.84
C ARG A 52 2.59 -4.28 4.84
N LEU A 53 2.19 -3.08 4.45
CA LEU A 53 2.27 -1.90 5.32
C LEU A 53 1.40 -2.07 6.58
N ARG A 54 0.19 -2.55 6.41
CA ARG A 54 -0.73 -2.82 7.54
C ARG A 54 -0.17 -3.87 8.48
N THR A 55 0.42 -4.93 7.93
CA THR A 55 1.01 -6.00 8.73
C THR A 55 2.14 -5.46 9.61
N ILE A 56 3.05 -4.68 9.05
CA ILE A 56 4.17 -4.11 9.80
C ILE A 56 3.67 -3.11 10.86
N LEU A 57 2.70 -2.28 10.52
CA LEU A 57 2.10 -1.37 11.50
C LEU A 57 1.47 -2.12 12.66
N ARG A 58 0.76 -3.19 12.37
CA ARG A 58 0.14 -4.03 13.40
C ARG A 58 1.19 -4.69 14.30
N GLU A 59 2.28 -5.19 13.71
CA GLU A 59 3.39 -5.75 14.49
C GLU A 59 3.94 -4.73 15.47
N ARG A 60 4.14 -3.48 15.03
CA ARG A 60 4.63 -2.41 15.89
C ARG A 60 3.68 -2.08 17.03
N GLN A 61 2.37 -2.05 16.75
CA GLN A 61 1.36 -1.83 17.78
C GLN A 61 1.39 -2.92 18.85
N LEU A 62 1.61 -4.15 18.45
CA LEU A 62 1.66 -5.29 19.38
C LEU A 62 2.93 -5.30 20.23
N GLN A 63 3.99 -4.63 19.78
CA GLN A 63 5.26 -4.54 20.50
C GLN A 63 5.28 -3.37 21.51
N GLU A 64 4.35 -2.45 21.39
CA GLU A 64 4.20 -1.35 22.34
C GLU A 64 3.45 -1.84 23.61
#